data_92c34597ddeb4cc3e0dc15b44fe82a23
#
_entry.id   92c34597ddeb4cc3e0dc15b44fe82a23
#
_cell.length_a   1.000
_cell.length_b   1.000
_cell.length_c   1.000
_cell.angle_alpha   90.00
_cell.angle_beta   90.00
_cell.angle_gamma   90.00
#
_symmetry.space_group_name_H-M   'P 1'
#
loop_
_entity.id
_entity.type
_entity.pdbx_description
1 polymer ?
#
loop_
_entity_poly.entity_id
_entity_poly.type
_entity_poly.pdbx_seq_one_letter_code
_entity_poly.pdbx_strand_id
1 'polypeptide(L)'
;SNKAPTQVLTSGDYGLSNAELGAPWPKCINGKNNLAGIIDKNFDENDLISLLSDEFIAEDQSLPRRGKPLEMERKIAPCFIKDPVYGTRASTVLTIEDQSLKFTEQSYLPNGIKSTRQSYTLDIG
;
A
#
# COMPACT_ATOMS: atom_id res chain seq x y z
N SER A 1 -14.07 7.27 0.01
CA SER A 1 -15.48 6.89 -0.18
C SER A 1 -16.26 8.08 -0.69
N ASN A 2 -17.09 7.87 -1.70
CA ASN A 2 -17.99 8.92 -2.25
C ASN A 2 -19.02 9.43 -1.21
N LYS A 3 -19.02 8.85 -0.02
CA LYS A 3 -19.94 9.17 1.07
C LYS A 3 -19.30 10.00 2.18
N ALA A 4 -17.98 10.12 2.20
CA ALA A 4 -17.29 10.92 3.20
C ALA A 4 -16.98 12.33 2.66
N PRO A 5 -17.05 13.37 3.49
CA PRO A 5 -16.67 14.72 3.08
C PRO A 5 -15.17 14.78 2.75
N THR A 6 -14.80 15.69 1.87
CA THR A 6 -13.40 15.99 1.57
C THR A 6 -12.70 16.49 2.84
N GLN A 7 -11.52 15.94 3.10
CA GLN A 7 -10.69 16.34 4.23
C GLN A 7 -9.39 16.96 3.73
N VAL A 8 -8.98 18.05 4.36
CA VAL A 8 -7.65 18.63 4.17
C VAL A 8 -6.73 18.01 5.22
N LEU A 9 -5.65 17.38 4.77
CA LEU A 9 -4.69 16.74 5.65
C LEU A 9 -3.56 17.72 5.99
N THR A 10 -3.11 17.67 7.24
CA THR A 10 -1.87 18.32 7.67
C THR A 10 -0.68 17.38 7.43
N SER A 11 0.55 17.88 7.61
CA SER A 11 1.74 17.03 7.51
C SER A 11 1.66 15.86 8.49
N GLY A 12 1.97 14.67 8.02
CA GLY A 12 1.90 13.44 8.82
C GLY A 12 1.86 12.17 7.95
N ASP A 13 1.82 11.02 8.61
CA ASP A 13 1.75 9.71 7.97
C ASP A 13 0.31 9.20 8.01
N TYR A 14 -0.20 8.80 6.87
CA TYR A 14 -1.59 8.38 6.72
C TYR A 14 -1.69 7.00 6.06
N GLY A 15 -2.67 6.21 6.49
CA GLY A 15 -3.00 4.93 5.88
C GLY A 15 -4.43 4.96 5.34
N LEU A 16 -4.61 4.46 4.12
CA LEU A 16 -5.91 4.31 3.48
C LEU A 16 -6.04 2.90 2.89
N SER A 17 -7.15 2.26 3.14
CA SER A 17 -7.51 1.00 2.49
C SER A 17 -8.95 1.09 1.96
N ASN A 18 -9.64 -0.04 1.78
CA ASN A 18 -11.02 -0.08 1.30
C ASN A 18 -12.04 0.35 2.36
N ALA A 19 -11.63 1.26 3.24
CA ALA A 19 -12.43 1.84 4.31
C ALA A 19 -12.15 3.35 4.37
N GLU A 20 -12.63 4.01 5.40
CA GLU A 20 -12.31 5.41 5.68
C GLU A 20 -10.83 5.61 5.99
N LEU A 21 -10.35 6.84 5.79
CA LEU A 21 -8.98 7.21 6.12
C LEU A 21 -8.69 6.91 7.60
N GLY A 22 -7.57 6.22 7.85
CA GLY A 22 -7.16 5.87 9.21
C GLY A 22 -7.93 4.71 9.83
N ALA A 23 -8.78 3.99 9.08
CA ALA A 23 -9.41 2.78 9.59
C ALA A 23 -8.38 1.81 10.15
N PRO A 24 -8.60 1.24 11.36
CA PRO A 24 -7.57 0.48 12.08
C PRO A 24 -7.39 -0.94 11.55
N TRP A 25 -7.33 -1.11 10.25
CA TRP A 25 -7.03 -2.40 9.66
C TRP A 25 -5.54 -2.72 9.83
N PRO A 26 -5.17 -3.96 10.18
CA PRO A 26 -3.78 -4.34 10.46
C PRO A 26 -2.81 -3.93 9.35
N LYS A 27 -3.16 -4.12 8.08
CA LYS A 27 -2.31 -3.71 6.97
C LYS A 27 -2.08 -2.19 6.87
N CYS A 28 -3.06 -1.38 7.28
CA CYS A 28 -2.89 0.08 7.33
C CYS A 28 -2.01 0.50 8.49
N ILE A 29 -2.20 -0.08 9.66
CA ILE A 29 -1.39 0.21 10.86
C ILE A 29 0.07 -0.19 10.60
N ASN A 30 0.30 -1.41 10.13
CA ASN A 30 1.64 -1.92 9.85
C ASN A 30 2.33 -1.13 8.74
N GLY A 31 1.62 -0.87 7.64
CA GLY A 31 2.15 -0.07 6.53
C GLY A 31 2.56 1.33 6.95
N LYS A 32 1.73 2.00 7.73
CA LYS A 32 2.02 3.33 8.28
C LYS A 32 3.24 3.32 9.21
N ASN A 33 3.33 2.34 10.13
CA ASN A 33 4.46 2.22 11.03
C ASN A 33 5.76 1.90 10.29
N ASN A 34 5.70 1.02 9.29
CA ASN A 34 6.85 0.68 8.45
C ASN A 34 7.30 1.88 7.61
N LEU A 35 6.36 2.66 7.07
CA LEU A 35 6.66 3.89 6.35
C LEU A 35 7.40 4.88 7.25
N ALA A 36 6.90 5.14 8.46
CA ALA A 36 7.54 6.01 9.42
C ALA A 36 8.99 5.61 9.70
N GLY A 37 9.27 4.31 9.77
CA GLY A 37 10.64 3.78 9.95
C GLY A 37 11.54 3.97 8.73
N ILE A 38 10.98 4.08 7.52
CA ILE A 38 11.72 4.27 6.28
C ILE A 38 12.05 5.74 6.04
N ILE A 39 11.06 6.64 6.17
CA ILE A 39 11.22 8.05 5.81
C ILE A 39 12.20 8.83 6.67
N ASP A 40 12.50 8.35 7.88
CA ASP A 40 13.51 8.93 8.77
C ASP A 40 14.96 8.57 8.37
N LYS A 41 15.13 7.77 7.32
CA LYS A 41 16.43 7.31 6.82
C LYS A 41 16.61 7.68 5.37
N ASN A 42 17.82 7.52 4.85
CA ASN A 42 18.02 7.55 3.41
C ASN A 42 17.33 6.35 2.78
N PHE A 43 16.30 6.59 2.01
CA PHE A 43 15.52 5.56 1.33
C PHE A 43 15.47 5.82 -0.18
N ASP A 44 15.21 4.76 -0.92
CA ASP A 44 14.95 4.80 -2.35
C ASP A 44 13.57 4.19 -2.70
N GLU A 45 13.26 4.15 -3.98
CA GLU A 45 12.01 3.55 -4.46
C GLU A 45 11.90 2.05 -4.15
N ASN A 46 13.03 1.33 -4.07
CA ASN A 46 13.02 -0.10 -3.74
C ASN A 46 12.58 -0.33 -2.30
N ASP A 47 12.96 0.53 -1.38
CA ASP A 47 12.51 0.46 0.02
C ASP A 47 10.99 0.63 0.10
N LEU A 48 10.43 1.54 -0.67
CA LEU A 48 8.99 1.80 -0.71
C LEU A 48 8.22 0.67 -1.42
N ILE A 49 8.74 0.12 -2.51
CA ILE A 49 8.16 -1.06 -3.17
C ILE A 49 8.21 -2.27 -2.23
N SER A 50 9.30 -2.45 -1.48
CA SER A 50 9.42 -3.52 -0.48
C SER A 50 8.39 -3.38 0.64
N LEU A 51 8.14 -2.17 1.11
CA LEU A 51 7.08 -1.89 2.08
C LEU A 51 5.71 -2.35 1.58
N LEU A 52 5.39 -2.08 0.31
CA LEU A 52 4.13 -2.50 -0.32
C LEU A 52 4.07 -4.00 -0.61
N SER A 53 5.18 -4.72 -0.49
CA SER A 53 5.27 -6.16 -0.71
C SER A 53 5.04 -7.00 0.56
N ASP A 54 4.52 -6.38 1.62
CA ASP A 54 4.23 -7.04 2.89
C ASP A 54 3.11 -8.07 2.75
N GLU A 55 3.44 -9.34 3.02
CA GLU A 55 2.52 -10.49 2.98
C GLU A 55 1.99 -10.86 4.38
N PHE A 56 2.24 -10.05 5.41
CA PHE A 56 1.82 -10.34 6.78
C PHE A 56 0.30 -10.46 6.90
N ILE A 57 -0.16 -11.54 7.53
CA ILE A 57 -1.56 -11.79 7.87
C ILE A 57 -1.72 -11.69 9.38
N ALA A 58 -2.55 -10.77 9.82
CA ALA A 58 -2.89 -10.62 11.23
C ALA A 58 -3.68 -11.82 11.76
N GLU A 59 -3.74 -11.96 13.09
CA GLU A 59 -4.58 -12.95 13.75
C GLU A 59 -6.06 -12.74 13.38
N ASP A 60 -6.83 -13.82 13.32
CA ASP A 60 -8.22 -13.84 12.87
C ASP A 60 -9.10 -12.79 13.57
N GLN A 61 -8.90 -12.62 14.87
CA GLN A 61 -9.65 -11.65 15.68
C GLN A 61 -9.40 -10.19 15.29
N SER A 62 -8.28 -9.92 14.61
CA SER A 62 -7.88 -8.57 14.15
C SER A 62 -8.25 -8.33 12.69
N LEU A 63 -8.72 -9.35 11.97
CA LEU A 63 -9.09 -9.22 10.57
C LEU A 63 -10.37 -8.38 10.41
N PRO A 64 -10.46 -7.54 9.36
CA PRO A 64 -11.71 -6.88 9.01
C PRO A 64 -12.81 -7.91 8.73
N ARG A 65 -14.02 -7.63 9.19
CA ARG A 65 -15.20 -8.46 8.91
C ARG A 65 -16.04 -7.79 7.84
N ARG A 66 -15.89 -8.24 6.59
CA ARG A 66 -16.54 -7.66 5.41
C ARG A 66 -17.66 -8.53 4.88
N GLY A 67 -18.18 -9.46 5.71
CA GLY A 67 -19.23 -10.40 5.31
C GLY A 67 -18.74 -11.55 4.43
N LYS A 68 -17.45 -11.79 4.36
CA LYS A 68 -16.84 -12.90 3.63
C LYS A 68 -16.50 -14.05 4.58
N PRO A 69 -16.39 -15.32 4.06
CA PRO A 69 -15.84 -16.42 4.85
C PRO A 69 -14.45 -16.07 5.40
N LEU A 70 -14.12 -16.58 6.59
CA LEU A 70 -12.86 -16.30 7.27
C LEU A 70 -11.62 -16.61 6.41
N GLU A 71 -11.67 -17.71 5.66
CA GLU A 71 -10.61 -18.07 4.72
C GLU A 71 -10.36 -16.99 3.67
N MET A 72 -11.41 -16.41 3.13
CA MET A 72 -11.31 -15.30 2.18
C MET A 72 -10.80 -14.03 2.86
N GLU A 73 -11.26 -13.74 4.09
CA GLU A 73 -10.75 -12.59 4.85
C GLU A 73 -9.24 -12.70 5.12
N ARG A 74 -8.75 -13.90 5.45
CA ARG A 74 -7.30 -14.16 5.58
C ARG A 74 -6.56 -13.93 4.27
N LYS A 75 -7.12 -14.42 3.17
CA LYS A 75 -6.50 -14.35 1.84
C LYS A 75 -6.29 -12.89 1.37
N ILE A 76 -7.24 -12.01 1.64
CA ILE A 76 -7.19 -10.61 1.21
C ILE A 76 -6.69 -9.65 2.30
N ALA A 77 -6.26 -10.18 3.44
CA ALA A 77 -5.80 -9.39 4.58
C ALA A 77 -4.47 -8.67 4.35
N PRO A 78 -3.45 -9.29 3.72
CA PRO A 78 -2.14 -8.65 3.58
C PRO A 78 -2.18 -7.42 2.68
N CYS A 79 -1.15 -6.59 2.79
CA CYS A 79 -0.92 -5.48 1.86
C CYS A 79 -0.66 -6.03 0.46
N PHE A 80 0.22 -7.02 0.35
CA PHE A 80 0.52 -7.72 -0.89
C PHE A 80 -0.20 -9.07 -0.92
N ILE A 81 -1.16 -9.21 -1.82
CA ILE A 81 -1.95 -10.44 -1.99
C ILE A 81 -1.30 -11.30 -3.06
N LYS A 82 -0.83 -12.48 -2.66
CA LYS A 82 -0.17 -13.45 -3.54
C LYS A 82 -1.12 -14.59 -3.85
N ASP A 83 -1.73 -14.52 -5.00
CA ASP A 83 -2.76 -15.49 -5.41
C ASP A 83 -2.80 -15.62 -6.94
N PRO A 84 -3.13 -16.82 -7.47
CA PRO A 84 -3.18 -17.05 -8.92
C PRO A 84 -4.33 -16.30 -9.62
N VAL A 85 -5.42 -16.02 -8.91
CA VAL A 85 -6.64 -15.44 -9.49
C VAL A 85 -6.85 -14.00 -9.02
N TYR A 86 -6.86 -13.78 -7.70
CA TYR A 86 -7.10 -12.49 -7.09
C TYR A 86 -5.89 -12.04 -6.28
N GLY A 87 -4.95 -11.38 -6.92
CA GLY A 87 -3.71 -10.94 -6.31
C GLY A 87 -3.35 -9.49 -6.67
N THR A 88 -2.34 -8.98 -5.99
CA THR A 88 -1.76 -7.67 -6.30
C THR A 88 -1.18 -7.68 -7.72
N ARG A 89 -1.57 -6.71 -8.53
CA ARG A 89 -1.14 -6.58 -9.93
C ARG A 89 -0.11 -5.50 -10.15
N ALA A 90 -0.09 -4.50 -9.29
CA ALA A 90 0.89 -3.43 -9.34
C ALA A 90 1.10 -2.82 -7.96
N SER A 91 2.30 -2.31 -7.74
CA SER A 91 2.65 -1.43 -6.64
C SER A 91 3.19 -0.14 -7.22
N THR A 92 2.62 0.98 -6.80
CA THR A 92 2.97 2.30 -7.30
C THR A 92 3.57 3.15 -6.18
N VAL A 93 4.67 3.78 -6.48
CA VAL A 93 5.34 4.76 -5.61
C VAL A 93 5.37 6.10 -6.33
N LEU A 94 4.96 7.14 -5.63
CA LEU A 94 5.04 8.51 -6.10
C LEU A 94 5.77 9.34 -5.06
N THR A 95 6.85 9.97 -5.47
CA THR A 95 7.62 10.88 -4.61
C THR A 95 7.65 12.27 -5.23
N ILE A 96 7.56 13.28 -4.39
CA ILE A 96 7.69 14.67 -4.78
C ILE A 96 8.82 15.27 -3.96
N GLU A 97 9.82 15.79 -4.63
CA GLU A 97 10.97 16.43 -4.02
C GLU A 97 11.25 17.72 -4.79
N ASP A 98 11.23 18.83 -4.09
CA ASP A 98 11.34 20.17 -4.69
C ASP A 98 10.30 20.37 -5.81
N GLN A 99 10.76 20.46 -7.04
CA GLN A 99 9.93 20.64 -8.23
C GLN A 99 9.90 19.42 -9.13
N SER A 100 10.29 18.27 -8.60
CA SER A 100 10.34 17.01 -9.33
C SER A 100 9.37 16.00 -8.74
N LEU A 101 8.57 15.39 -9.60
CA LEU A 101 7.71 14.28 -9.27
C LEU A 101 8.27 13.02 -9.94
N LYS A 102 8.54 12.00 -9.15
CA LYS A 102 8.93 10.69 -9.65
C LYS A 102 7.82 9.68 -9.39
N PHE A 103 7.38 9.02 -10.44
CA PHE A 103 6.38 7.96 -10.43
C PHE A 103 7.04 6.65 -10.84
N THR A 104 6.92 5.61 -10.02
CA THR A 104 7.43 4.27 -10.31
C THR A 104 6.34 3.24 -10.08
N GLU A 105 6.12 2.38 -11.05
CA GLU A 105 5.18 1.27 -10.96
C GLU A 105 5.87 -0.06 -11.23
N GLN A 106 5.75 -0.99 -10.27
CA GLN A 106 6.14 -2.39 -10.42
C GLN A 106 4.92 -3.23 -10.70
N SER A 107 4.86 -3.87 -11.85
CA SER A 107 3.80 -4.79 -12.22
C SER A 107 4.09 -6.22 -11.78
N TYR A 108 3.04 -6.99 -11.56
CA TYR A 108 3.12 -8.40 -11.14
C TYR A 108 2.21 -9.28 -12.00
N LEU A 109 2.73 -10.45 -12.32
CA LEU A 109 1.97 -11.58 -12.85
C LEU A 109 1.26 -12.32 -11.72
N PRO A 110 0.34 -13.27 -12.02
CA PRO A 110 -0.26 -14.11 -10.99
C PRO A 110 0.77 -14.70 -10.04
N ASN A 111 0.38 -14.93 -8.78
CA ASN A 111 1.25 -15.39 -7.70
C ASN A 111 2.38 -14.42 -7.31
N GLY A 112 2.22 -13.12 -7.58
CA GLY A 112 3.18 -12.10 -7.17
C GLY A 112 4.53 -12.16 -7.89
N ILE A 113 4.58 -12.77 -9.07
CA ILE A 113 5.80 -12.82 -9.87
C ILE A 113 6.07 -11.44 -10.44
N LYS A 114 7.24 -10.88 -10.14
CA LYS A 114 7.64 -9.57 -10.68
C LYS A 114 7.69 -9.59 -12.21
N SER A 115 7.09 -8.59 -12.82
CA SER A 115 7.11 -8.36 -14.26
C SER A 115 7.83 -7.04 -14.56
N THR A 116 7.24 -6.16 -15.34
CA THR A 116 7.85 -4.90 -15.76
C THR A 116 7.86 -3.86 -14.65
N ARG A 117 8.89 -3.03 -14.63
CA ARG A 117 8.95 -1.81 -13.83
C ARG A 117 9.09 -0.62 -14.78
N GLN A 118 8.28 0.41 -14.54
CA GLN A 118 8.32 1.65 -15.28
C GLN A 118 8.51 2.82 -14.32
N SER A 119 9.33 3.79 -14.72
CA SER A 119 9.57 5.01 -13.94
C SER A 119 9.49 6.23 -14.84
N TYR A 120 8.86 7.27 -14.34
CA TYR A 120 8.71 8.55 -15.01
C TYR A 120 9.11 9.66 -14.04
N THR A 121 9.79 10.68 -14.57
CA THR A 121 10.09 11.89 -13.81
C THR A 121 9.48 13.07 -14.53
N LEU A 122 8.77 13.90 -13.79
CA LEU A 122 8.10 15.09 -14.29
C LEU A 122 8.60 16.31 -13.52
N ASP A 123 8.86 17.40 -14.23
CA ASP A 123 9.06 18.72 -13.65
C ASP A 123 7.67 19.31 -13.37
N ILE A 124 7.42 19.71 -12.14
CA ILE A 124 6.13 20.25 -11.67
C ILE A 124 6.22 21.71 -11.20
N GLY A 125 7.39 22.30 -11.35
CA GLY A 125 7.67 23.69 -10.96
C GLY A 125 8.19 24.55 -12.09
#